data_94026de5e21346d05375217469585b34
#
_entry.id   94026de5e21346d05375217469585b34
#
_cell.length_a   1.000
_cell.length_b   1.000
_cell.length_c   1.000
_cell.angle_alpha   90.00
_cell.angle_beta   90.00
_cell.angle_gamma   90.00
#
_symmetry.space_group_name_H-M   'P 1'
#
loop_
_entity.id
_entity.type
_entity.pdbx_description
1 polymer ?
#
loop_
_entity_poly.entity_id
_entity_poly.type
_entity_poly.pdbx_seq_one_letter_code
_entity_poly.pdbx_strand_id
1 'polypeptide(L)'
;MTAAVAGRRAPRRPPPTAPAWWADVAGALAALSLLVVTALWTADRGVQELLAGAATGLTSLGRLAGLVSADLMLVQVVLMARVPLLERRFGQDRIARWHRLAGFASFHLLLTHVLLTVLGYAGTARRGVLAETWDLVVTYPGMLLATAALALLALVVVTSVRAARRRLRYESWHLLHLYAYLGVALALPHQLWTGADFLASPLARAYWWTVYLLALASVLIWRLGLPAWRSLRHRIEVAAVVAEAPGVTSVWLRGRDLHRLPVRAGQFLLWRFLDGPGWSRAHPYSLSAPPRGDLLRITVKDLGDGSARVAALRPGTRVLVEGPYGRLTGQHWRGGGITLLACGVGLTPLLALLW
;
A
#
# COMPACT_ATOMS: atom_id res chain seq x y z
N MET A 1 20.73 29.01 38.11
CA MET A 1 20.52 27.60 38.51
C MET A 1 20.97 26.70 37.37
N THR A 2 22.18 26.15 37.48
CA THR A 2 22.83 25.27 36.51
C THR A 2 22.30 23.85 36.73
N ALA A 3 21.48 23.37 35.81
CA ALA A 3 21.03 21.98 35.84
C ALA A 3 22.16 21.07 35.36
N ALA A 4 22.64 20.20 36.23
CA ALA A 4 23.63 19.18 35.92
C ALA A 4 23.04 18.16 34.92
N VAL A 5 23.70 18.01 33.77
CA VAL A 5 23.39 16.98 32.77
C VAL A 5 23.91 15.66 33.30
N ALA A 6 22.99 14.82 33.76
CA ALA A 6 23.28 13.46 34.19
C ALA A 6 23.64 12.56 33.00
N GLY A 7 24.78 11.89 33.15
CA GLY A 7 25.13 10.57 32.57
C GLY A 7 24.86 10.32 31.10
N ARG A 8 25.85 10.53 30.23
CA ARG A 8 25.90 9.92 28.89
C ARG A 8 25.91 8.40 29.01
N ARG A 9 24.74 7.76 28.81
CA ARG A 9 24.72 6.33 28.45
C ARG A 9 25.32 6.22 27.04
N ALA A 10 26.31 5.35 26.87
CA ALA A 10 26.91 5.05 25.58
C ALA A 10 25.81 4.76 24.54
N PRO A 11 25.92 5.34 23.33
CA PRO A 11 24.91 5.12 22.30
C PRO A 11 24.85 3.63 21.98
N ARG A 12 23.68 3.00 22.20
CA ARG A 12 23.44 1.66 21.70
C ARG A 12 23.66 1.68 20.19
N ARG A 13 24.51 0.79 19.69
CA ARG A 13 24.75 0.64 18.25
C ARG A 13 23.42 0.58 17.54
N PRO A 14 23.18 1.44 16.54
CA PRO A 14 21.96 1.37 15.76
C PRO A 14 21.87 -0.01 15.11
N PRO A 15 20.70 -0.67 15.11
CA PRO A 15 20.54 -1.90 14.39
C PRO A 15 20.80 -1.64 12.90
N PRO A 16 21.33 -2.64 12.18
CA PRO A 16 21.77 -2.48 10.81
C PRO A 16 20.64 -1.90 9.94
N THR A 17 20.94 -0.84 9.22
CA THR A 17 20.08 -0.35 8.13
C THR A 17 19.98 -1.46 7.08
N ALA A 18 18.80 -1.64 6.46
CA ALA A 18 18.66 -2.62 5.39
C ALA A 18 19.76 -2.40 4.34
N PRO A 19 20.51 -3.44 3.94
CA PRO A 19 21.63 -3.31 3.02
C PRO A 19 21.25 -2.58 1.73
N ALA A 20 22.18 -1.86 1.12
CA ALA A 20 21.91 -1.05 -0.08
C ALA A 20 21.37 -1.89 -1.24
N TRP A 21 21.87 -3.10 -1.39
CA TRP A 21 21.51 -4.05 -2.47
C TRP A 21 20.04 -4.49 -2.47
N TRP A 22 19.30 -4.32 -1.37
CA TRP A 22 17.85 -4.62 -1.36
C TRP A 22 17.05 -3.79 -2.37
N ALA A 23 17.50 -2.58 -2.68
CA ALA A 23 16.87 -1.75 -3.68
C ALA A 23 17.01 -2.37 -5.08
N ASP A 24 18.23 -2.83 -5.35
CA ASP A 24 18.59 -3.45 -6.63
C ASP A 24 17.84 -4.79 -6.79
N VAL A 25 17.76 -5.59 -5.72
CA VAL A 25 16.97 -6.83 -5.70
C VAL A 25 15.49 -6.57 -5.96
N ALA A 26 14.87 -5.59 -5.31
CA ALA A 26 13.46 -5.29 -5.55
C ALA A 26 13.21 -4.83 -7.00
N GLY A 27 14.11 -4.01 -7.55
CA GLY A 27 14.07 -3.61 -8.95
C GLY A 27 14.28 -4.78 -9.91
N ALA A 28 15.26 -5.63 -9.61
CA ALA A 28 15.56 -6.83 -10.40
C ALA A 28 14.39 -7.83 -10.38
N LEU A 29 13.74 -8.04 -9.23
CA LEU A 29 12.56 -8.91 -9.14
C LEU A 29 11.37 -8.37 -9.95
N ALA A 30 11.13 -7.06 -9.92
CA ALA A 30 10.09 -6.45 -10.75
C ALA A 30 10.40 -6.58 -12.25
N ALA A 31 11.65 -6.36 -12.66
CA ALA A 31 12.09 -6.54 -14.04
C ALA A 31 12.00 -8.01 -14.46
N LEU A 32 12.43 -8.93 -13.60
CA LEU A 32 12.35 -10.38 -13.85
C LEU A 32 10.89 -10.83 -14.00
N SER A 33 9.96 -10.31 -13.20
CA SER A 33 8.53 -10.59 -13.32
C SER A 33 8.02 -10.24 -14.72
N LEU A 34 8.31 -9.04 -15.22
CA LEU A 34 7.94 -8.62 -16.57
C LEU A 34 8.62 -9.47 -17.67
N LEU A 35 9.88 -9.86 -17.48
CA LEU A 35 10.58 -10.75 -18.40
C LEU A 35 9.93 -12.13 -18.44
N VAL A 36 9.56 -12.70 -17.29
CA VAL A 36 8.88 -14.00 -17.22
C VAL A 36 7.55 -13.93 -17.92
N VAL A 37 6.74 -12.89 -17.69
CA VAL A 37 5.44 -12.70 -18.37
C VAL A 37 5.62 -12.65 -19.88
N THR A 38 6.60 -11.88 -20.37
CA THR A 38 6.89 -11.78 -21.80
C THR A 38 7.38 -13.11 -22.37
N ALA A 39 8.22 -13.84 -21.62
CA ALA A 39 8.72 -15.15 -22.04
C ALA A 39 7.59 -16.20 -22.11
N LEU A 40 6.65 -16.20 -21.14
CA LEU A 40 5.50 -17.08 -21.15
C LEU A 40 4.59 -16.80 -22.37
N TRP A 41 4.30 -15.53 -22.66
CA TRP A 41 3.56 -15.15 -23.87
C TRP A 41 4.27 -15.58 -25.16
N THR A 42 5.61 -15.42 -25.22
CA THR A 42 6.41 -15.86 -26.37
C THR A 42 6.36 -17.39 -26.53
N ALA A 43 6.47 -18.13 -25.42
CA ALA A 43 6.40 -19.59 -25.42
C ALA A 43 5.00 -20.12 -25.83
N ASP A 44 3.93 -19.38 -25.55
CA ASP A 44 2.57 -19.69 -25.95
C ASP A 44 2.21 -19.10 -27.33
N ARG A 45 3.16 -19.14 -28.27
CA ARG A 45 3.00 -18.73 -29.68
C ARG A 45 2.67 -17.26 -29.89
N GLY A 46 2.87 -16.38 -28.89
CA GLY A 46 2.52 -14.97 -28.98
C GLY A 46 3.14 -14.25 -30.16
N VAL A 47 4.43 -14.50 -30.46
CA VAL A 47 5.14 -13.90 -31.61
C VAL A 47 4.60 -14.46 -32.94
N GLN A 48 4.35 -15.77 -33.02
CA GLN A 48 3.81 -16.39 -34.24
C GLN A 48 2.43 -15.84 -34.58
N GLU A 49 1.54 -15.73 -33.59
CA GLU A 49 0.20 -15.14 -33.76
C GLU A 49 0.27 -13.65 -34.12
N LEU A 50 1.23 -12.92 -33.56
CA LEU A 50 1.47 -11.52 -33.88
C LEU A 50 1.78 -11.32 -35.37
N LEU A 51 2.51 -12.25 -35.98
CA LEU A 51 2.92 -12.19 -37.37
C LEU A 51 1.96 -12.91 -38.35
N ALA A 52 0.98 -13.65 -37.84
CA ALA A 52 0.07 -14.46 -38.66
C ALA A 52 -1.01 -13.66 -39.41
N GLY A 53 -1.24 -12.41 -39.03
CA GLY A 53 -2.22 -11.53 -39.70
C GLY A 53 -2.71 -10.42 -38.79
N ALA A 54 -3.40 -9.43 -39.36
CA ALA A 54 -3.81 -8.24 -38.60
C ALA A 54 -4.73 -8.56 -37.42
N ALA A 55 -5.77 -9.39 -37.60
CA ALA A 55 -6.73 -9.71 -36.56
C ALA A 55 -6.09 -10.55 -35.44
N THR A 56 -5.33 -11.61 -35.78
CA THR A 56 -4.62 -12.46 -34.84
C THR A 56 -3.52 -11.67 -34.13
N GLY A 57 -2.82 -10.78 -34.84
CA GLY A 57 -1.81 -9.90 -34.28
C GLY A 57 -2.39 -8.94 -33.23
N LEU A 58 -3.56 -8.35 -33.47
CA LEU A 58 -4.25 -7.51 -32.50
C LEU A 58 -4.62 -8.34 -31.23
N THR A 59 -5.15 -9.53 -31.42
CA THR A 59 -5.47 -10.42 -30.29
C THR A 59 -4.22 -10.76 -29.48
N SER A 60 -3.11 -11.11 -30.14
CA SER A 60 -1.86 -11.46 -29.47
C SER A 60 -1.24 -10.29 -28.70
N LEU A 61 -1.21 -9.08 -29.27
CA LEU A 61 -0.80 -7.87 -28.56
C LEU A 61 -1.73 -7.54 -27.41
N GLY A 62 -3.04 -7.72 -27.62
CA GLY A 62 -4.04 -7.57 -26.55
C GLY A 62 -3.75 -8.52 -25.38
N ARG A 63 -3.45 -9.79 -25.65
CA ARG A 63 -3.05 -10.77 -24.63
C ARG A 63 -1.81 -10.30 -23.87
N LEU A 64 -0.74 -9.90 -24.54
CA LEU A 64 0.47 -9.39 -23.89
C LEU A 64 0.17 -8.18 -23.01
N ALA A 65 -0.62 -7.21 -23.51
CA ALA A 65 -1.03 -6.04 -22.73
C ALA A 65 -1.81 -6.44 -21.46
N GLY A 66 -2.70 -7.43 -21.56
CA GLY A 66 -3.45 -7.99 -20.41
C GLY A 66 -2.56 -8.65 -19.38
N LEU A 67 -1.61 -9.48 -19.82
CA LEU A 67 -0.66 -10.18 -18.95
C LEU A 67 0.24 -9.20 -18.19
N VAL A 68 0.82 -8.21 -18.88
CA VAL A 68 1.66 -7.17 -18.24
C VAL A 68 0.82 -6.29 -17.32
N SER A 69 -0.43 -5.99 -17.70
CA SER A 69 -1.36 -5.27 -16.83
C SER A 69 -1.63 -6.02 -15.53
N ALA A 70 -1.91 -7.34 -15.61
CA ALA A 70 -2.16 -8.19 -14.45
C ALA A 70 -0.93 -8.26 -13.52
N ASP A 71 0.25 -8.43 -14.07
CA ASP A 71 1.50 -8.45 -13.30
C ASP A 71 1.73 -7.13 -12.56
N LEU A 72 1.65 -5.99 -13.24
CA LEU A 72 1.76 -4.67 -12.62
C LEU A 72 0.66 -4.41 -11.58
N MET A 73 -0.55 -4.94 -11.78
CA MET A 73 -1.65 -4.85 -10.83
C MET A 73 -1.30 -5.58 -9.53
N LEU A 74 -0.68 -6.74 -9.59
CA LEU A 74 -0.24 -7.49 -8.41
C LEU A 74 0.96 -6.83 -7.74
N VAL A 75 1.92 -6.32 -8.51
CA VAL A 75 3.05 -5.54 -7.98
C VAL A 75 2.56 -4.32 -7.19
N GLN A 76 1.59 -3.55 -7.70
CA GLN A 76 1.07 -2.39 -6.97
C GLN A 76 0.31 -2.77 -5.69
N VAL A 77 -0.33 -3.95 -5.63
CA VAL A 77 -0.92 -4.48 -4.40
C VAL A 77 0.18 -4.73 -3.35
N VAL A 78 1.27 -5.38 -3.73
CA VAL A 78 2.43 -5.62 -2.84
C VAL A 78 3.05 -4.31 -2.35
N LEU A 79 3.19 -3.30 -3.22
CA LEU A 79 3.71 -1.98 -2.83
C LEU A 79 2.89 -1.33 -1.71
N MET A 80 1.57 -1.55 -1.68
CA MET A 80 0.69 -0.96 -0.66
C MET A 80 0.40 -1.90 0.52
N ALA A 81 0.93 -3.12 0.49
CA ALA A 81 0.74 -4.11 1.57
C ALA A 81 1.50 -3.76 2.88
N ARG A 82 2.26 -2.68 2.92
CA ARG A 82 3.02 -2.25 4.12
C ARG A 82 4.12 -3.23 4.53
N VAL A 83 4.78 -3.85 3.56
CA VAL A 83 5.91 -4.75 3.80
C VAL A 83 7.03 -4.00 4.53
N PRO A 84 7.39 -4.37 5.78
CA PRO A 84 8.31 -3.57 6.61
C PRO A 84 9.69 -3.37 5.99
N LEU A 85 10.15 -4.35 5.21
CA LEU A 85 11.43 -4.30 4.53
C LEU A 85 11.44 -3.22 3.44
N LEU A 86 10.38 -3.15 2.63
CA LEU A 86 10.23 -2.14 1.59
C LEU A 86 10.09 -0.74 2.21
N GLU A 87 9.27 -0.59 3.25
CA GLU A 87 9.08 0.70 3.91
C GLU A 87 10.35 1.24 4.55
N ARG A 88 11.11 0.41 5.26
CA ARG A 88 12.37 0.81 5.87
C ARG A 88 13.40 1.24 4.83
N ARG A 89 13.42 0.58 3.69
CA ARG A 89 14.41 0.86 2.63
C ARG A 89 14.05 2.07 1.79
N PHE A 90 12.81 2.12 1.29
CA PHE A 90 12.40 3.11 0.30
C PHE A 90 11.64 4.30 0.91
N GLY A 91 10.93 4.08 2.00
CA GLY A 91 10.01 5.05 2.59
C GLY A 91 8.67 5.09 1.82
N GLN A 92 7.59 5.37 2.56
CA GLN A 92 6.24 5.35 2.05
C GLN A 92 6.02 6.30 0.85
N ASP A 93 6.66 7.47 0.87
CA ASP A 93 6.49 8.46 -0.22
C ASP A 93 6.99 7.95 -1.58
N ARG A 94 8.10 7.20 -1.58
CA ARG A 94 8.65 6.61 -2.80
C ARG A 94 7.79 5.43 -3.26
N ILE A 95 7.39 4.58 -2.33
CA ILE A 95 6.51 3.44 -2.61
C ILE A 95 5.17 3.94 -3.18
N ALA A 96 4.57 4.98 -2.59
CA ALA A 96 3.33 5.57 -3.10
C ALA A 96 3.48 6.20 -4.50
N ARG A 97 4.66 6.72 -4.84
CA ARG A 97 4.94 7.17 -6.22
C ARG A 97 5.00 6.00 -7.20
N TRP A 98 5.69 4.92 -6.84
CA TRP A 98 5.76 3.72 -7.67
C TRP A 98 4.39 3.06 -7.84
N HIS A 99 3.58 2.98 -6.77
CA HIS A 99 2.20 2.52 -6.85
C HIS A 99 1.38 3.34 -7.86
N ARG A 100 1.51 4.67 -7.87
CA ARG A 100 0.81 5.51 -8.84
C ARG A 100 1.26 5.26 -10.27
N LEU A 101 2.57 5.10 -10.50
CA LEU A 101 3.11 4.82 -11.83
C LEU A 101 2.67 3.45 -12.33
N ALA A 102 2.81 2.42 -11.50
CA ALA A 102 2.37 1.07 -11.83
C ALA A 102 0.85 1.02 -12.06
N GLY A 103 0.06 1.72 -11.22
CA GLY A 103 -1.39 1.80 -11.37
C GLY A 103 -1.81 2.51 -12.65
N PHE A 104 -1.12 3.58 -13.02
CA PHE A 104 -1.37 4.29 -14.28
C PHE A 104 -1.02 3.38 -15.48
N ALA A 105 0.15 2.77 -15.46
CA ALA A 105 0.59 1.89 -16.55
C ALA A 105 -0.32 0.66 -16.69
N SER A 106 -0.63 -0.02 -15.57
CA SER A 106 -1.49 -1.21 -15.59
C SER A 106 -2.89 -0.91 -16.11
N PHE A 107 -3.48 0.22 -15.72
CA PHE A 107 -4.82 0.59 -16.18
C PHE A 107 -4.86 0.90 -17.69
N HIS A 108 -3.85 1.62 -18.22
CA HIS A 108 -3.79 1.88 -19.66
C HIS A 108 -3.54 0.61 -20.47
N LEU A 109 -2.70 -0.30 -19.95
CA LEU A 109 -2.51 -1.61 -20.55
C LEU A 109 -3.79 -2.47 -20.48
N LEU A 110 -4.58 -2.36 -19.41
CA LEU A 110 -5.89 -3.01 -19.33
C LEU A 110 -6.85 -2.50 -20.41
N LEU A 111 -6.92 -1.17 -20.60
CA LEU A 111 -7.73 -0.60 -21.68
C LEU A 111 -7.24 -1.03 -23.07
N THR A 112 -5.91 -1.06 -23.27
CA THR A 112 -5.29 -1.57 -24.49
C THR A 112 -5.62 -3.03 -24.70
N HIS A 113 -5.55 -3.86 -23.67
CA HIS A 113 -5.97 -5.27 -23.73
C HIS A 113 -7.41 -5.41 -24.22
N VAL A 114 -8.33 -4.72 -23.58
CA VAL A 114 -9.76 -4.79 -23.96
C VAL A 114 -9.96 -4.34 -25.41
N LEU A 115 -9.39 -3.20 -25.78
CA LEU A 115 -9.54 -2.66 -27.14
C LEU A 115 -8.98 -3.60 -28.19
N LEU A 116 -7.72 -4.03 -28.05
CA LEU A 116 -7.06 -4.86 -29.04
C LEU A 116 -7.68 -6.26 -29.14
N THR A 117 -8.08 -6.83 -28.03
CA THR A 117 -8.74 -8.13 -27.99
C THR A 117 -10.09 -8.07 -28.71
N VAL A 118 -10.94 -7.09 -28.40
CA VAL A 118 -12.23 -6.90 -29.08
C VAL A 118 -12.06 -6.68 -30.57
N LEU A 119 -11.13 -5.81 -30.99
CA LEU A 119 -10.86 -5.56 -32.40
C LEU A 119 -10.32 -6.82 -33.13
N GLY A 120 -9.45 -7.57 -32.47
CA GLY A 120 -8.92 -8.82 -33.01
C GLY A 120 -9.99 -9.89 -33.19
N TYR A 121 -10.84 -10.11 -32.20
CA TYR A 121 -11.96 -11.06 -32.29
C TYR A 121 -12.99 -10.61 -33.33
N ALA A 122 -13.38 -9.34 -33.35
CA ALA A 122 -14.28 -8.79 -34.35
C ALA A 122 -13.75 -8.99 -35.77
N GLY A 123 -12.45 -8.75 -35.98
CA GLY A 123 -11.78 -8.97 -37.26
C GLY A 123 -11.77 -10.46 -37.70
N THR A 124 -11.51 -11.35 -36.75
CA THR A 124 -11.54 -12.81 -37.01
C THR A 124 -12.94 -13.31 -37.29
N ALA A 125 -13.92 -12.90 -36.48
CA ALA A 125 -15.32 -13.29 -36.65
C ALA A 125 -16.03 -12.58 -37.80
N ARG A 126 -15.40 -11.54 -38.39
CA ARG A 126 -15.99 -10.65 -39.41
C ARG A 126 -17.32 -10.05 -38.95
N ARG A 127 -17.37 -9.65 -37.70
CA ARG A 127 -18.54 -9.03 -37.04
C ARG A 127 -18.28 -7.59 -36.70
N GLY A 128 -19.33 -6.80 -36.48
CA GLY A 128 -19.21 -5.43 -35.96
C GLY A 128 -18.70 -5.44 -34.52
N VAL A 129 -17.87 -4.46 -34.18
CA VAL A 129 -17.19 -4.34 -32.86
C VAL A 129 -18.17 -4.40 -31.69
N LEU A 130 -19.35 -3.73 -31.78
CA LEU A 130 -20.35 -3.74 -30.72
C LEU A 130 -20.99 -5.12 -30.54
N ALA A 131 -21.32 -5.82 -31.66
CA ALA A 131 -21.89 -7.14 -31.62
C ALA A 131 -20.87 -8.15 -31.03
N GLU A 132 -19.62 -8.06 -31.43
CA GLU A 132 -18.57 -8.91 -30.88
C GLU A 132 -18.32 -8.62 -29.40
N THR A 133 -18.31 -7.35 -28.97
CA THR A 133 -18.19 -6.98 -27.55
C THR A 133 -19.31 -7.62 -26.71
N TRP A 134 -20.54 -7.54 -27.21
CA TRP A 134 -21.69 -8.15 -26.54
C TRP A 134 -21.55 -9.68 -26.45
N ASP A 135 -21.19 -10.33 -27.55
CA ASP A 135 -20.97 -11.78 -27.60
C ASP A 135 -19.89 -12.21 -26.61
N LEU A 136 -18.74 -11.54 -26.59
CA LEU A 136 -17.65 -11.80 -25.63
C LEU A 136 -18.12 -11.66 -24.17
N VAL A 137 -18.89 -10.63 -23.85
CA VAL A 137 -19.35 -10.39 -22.48
C VAL A 137 -20.35 -11.44 -22.00
N VAL A 138 -21.29 -11.88 -22.86
CA VAL A 138 -22.39 -12.76 -22.43
C VAL A 138 -22.08 -14.24 -22.61
N THR A 139 -21.21 -14.60 -23.56
CA THR A 139 -20.98 -15.99 -23.97
C THR A 139 -19.75 -16.60 -23.28
N TYR A 140 -18.69 -15.80 -23.10
CA TYR A 140 -17.44 -16.32 -22.57
C TYR A 140 -17.46 -16.42 -21.05
N PRO A 141 -16.99 -17.54 -20.46
CA PRO A 141 -16.96 -17.73 -19.01
C PRO A 141 -16.14 -16.66 -18.29
N GLY A 142 -16.70 -16.08 -17.22
CA GLY A 142 -16.01 -15.08 -16.41
C GLY A 142 -16.02 -13.66 -16.96
N MET A 143 -16.50 -13.41 -18.19
CA MET A 143 -16.45 -12.09 -18.84
C MET A 143 -17.37 -11.06 -18.20
N LEU A 144 -18.54 -11.45 -17.67
CA LEU A 144 -19.39 -10.56 -16.87
C LEU A 144 -18.64 -10.05 -15.62
N LEU A 145 -17.92 -10.94 -14.95
CA LEU A 145 -17.09 -10.57 -13.78
C LEU A 145 -15.94 -9.67 -14.18
N ALA A 146 -15.30 -9.95 -15.32
CA ALA A 146 -14.23 -9.09 -15.86
C ALA A 146 -14.74 -7.71 -16.26
N THR A 147 -15.95 -7.62 -16.81
CA THR A 147 -16.59 -6.33 -17.12
C THR A 147 -16.91 -5.54 -15.84
N ALA A 148 -17.42 -6.20 -14.81
CA ALA A 148 -17.60 -5.58 -13.50
C ALA A 148 -16.28 -5.14 -12.88
N ALA A 149 -15.20 -5.94 -13.01
CA ALA A 149 -13.86 -5.59 -12.60
C ALA A 149 -13.35 -4.34 -13.31
N LEU A 150 -13.51 -4.26 -14.63
CA LEU A 150 -13.13 -3.09 -15.42
C LEU A 150 -13.87 -1.84 -14.96
N ALA A 151 -15.18 -1.93 -14.72
CA ALA A 151 -15.99 -0.81 -14.23
C ALA A 151 -15.52 -0.34 -12.84
N LEU A 152 -15.23 -1.25 -11.91
CA LEU A 152 -14.69 -0.91 -10.59
C LEU A 152 -13.29 -0.28 -10.67
N LEU A 153 -12.40 -0.82 -11.50
CA LEU A 153 -11.06 -0.26 -11.68
C LEU A 153 -11.12 1.11 -12.35
N ALA A 154 -12.01 1.31 -13.32
CA ALA A 154 -12.26 2.60 -13.92
C ALA A 154 -12.77 3.63 -12.89
N LEU A 155 -13.72 3.23 -12.04
CA LEU A 155 -14.21 4.06 -10.92
C LEU A 155 -13.07 4.47 -9.98
N VAL A 156 -12.21 3.52 -9.59
CA VAL A 156 -11.04 3.77 -8.74
C VAL A 156 -10.08 4.77 -9.38
N VAL A 157 -9.77 4.61 -10.66
CA VAL A 157 -8.86 5.51 -11.39
C VAL A 157 -9.48 6.90 -11.53
N VAL A 158 -10.73 7.01 -11.98
CA VAL A 158 -11.43 8.29 -12.15
C VAL A 158 -11.50 9.07 -10.84
N THR A 159 -11.86 8.40 -9.74
CA THR A 159 -11.92 9.05 -8.42
C THR A 159 -10.54 9.38 -7.84
N SER A 160 -9.47 8.79 -8.36
CA SER A 160 -8.07 9.04 -7.94
C SER A 160 -7.39 10.15 -8.76
N VAL A 161 -7.97 10.59 -9.89
CA VAL A 161 -7.47 11.76 -10.63
C VAL A 161 -7.54 13.01 -9.74
N ARG A 162 -6.52 13.87 -9.83
CA ARG A 162 -6.39 15.05 -8.94
C ARG A 162 -7.63 15.92 -8.86
N ALA A 163 -8.32 16.13 -9.97
CA ALA A 163 -9.53 16.97 -10.03
C ALA A 163 -10.69 16.35 -9.22
N ALA A 164 -10.94 15.06 -9.39
CA ALA A 164 -11.98 14.35 -8.64
C ALA A 164 -11.59 14.15 -7.16
N ARG A 165 -10.31 13.78 -6.92
CA ARG A 165 -9.76 13.56 -5.59
C ARG A 165 -9.91 14.79 -4.67
N ARG A 166 -9.74 16.00 -5.20
CA ARG A 166 -9.90 17.26 -4.43
C ARG A 166 -11.34 17.54 -4.00
N ARG A 167 -12.34 16.96 -4.67
CA ARG A 167 -13.76 17.11 -4.35
C ARG A 167 -14.28 16.09 -3.35
N LEU A 168 -13.50 15.04 -3.10
CA LEU A 168 -13.88 13.95 -2.19
C LEU A 168 -13.23 14.12 -0.82
N ARG A 169 -13.99 13.81 0.24
CA ARG A 169 -13.42 13.64 1.57
C ARG A 169 -12.44 12.46 1.54
N TYR A 170 -11.38 12.53 2.34
CA TYR A 170 -10.34 11.48 2.36
C TYR A 170 -10.93 10.09 2.62
N GLU A 171 -11.85 9.98 3.56
CA GLU A 171 -12.46 8.71 3.95
C GLU A 171 -13.28 8.10 2.81
N SER A 172 -14.10 8.93 2.13
CA SER A 172 -14.90 8.49 0.99
C SER A 172 -14.03 8.03 -0.18
N TRP A 173 -12.99 8.80 -0.49
CA TRP A 173 -12.02 8.39 -1.51
C TRP A 173 -11.31 7.10 -1.13
N HIS A 174 -10.88 6.96 0.13
CA HIS A 174 -10.17 5.75 0.59
C HIS A 174 -11.06 4.51 0.47
N LEU A 175 -12.32 4.60 0.86
CA LEU A 175 -13.29 3.51 0.70
C LEU A 175 -13.49 3.14 -0.77
N LEU A 176 -13.70 4.13 -1.65
CA LEU A 176 -13.80 3.90 -3.09
C LEU A 176 -12.54 3.25 -3.65
N HIS A 177 -11.37 3.68 -3.19
CA HIS A 177 -10.09 3.11 -3.64
C HIS A 177 -9.91 1.65 -3.21
N LEU A 178 -10.51 1.22 -2.10
CA LEU A 178 -10.48 -0.19 -1.68
C LEU A 178 -11.24 -1.13 -2.61
N TYR A 179 -12.18 -0.63 -3.42
CA TYR A 179 -12.83 -1.43 -4.46
C TYR A 179 -11.86 -1.93 -5.53
N ALA A 180 -10.62 -1.40 -5.59
CA ALA A 180 -9.56 -1.97 -6.42
C ALA A 180 -9.28 -3.44 -6.07
N TYR A 181 -9.29 -3.81 -4.79
CA TYR A 181 -9.12 -5.22 -4.38
C TYR A 181 -10.24 -6.11 -4.90
N LEU A 182 -11.48 -5.62 -4.83
CA LEU A 182 -12.62 -6.34 -5.40
C LEU A 182 -12.51 -6.44 -6.93
N GLY A 183 -12.08 -5.37 -7.61
CA GLY A 183 -11.85 -5.38 -9.06
C GLY A 183 -10.81 -6.43 -9.46
N VAL A 184 -9.69 -6.51 -8.74
CA VAL A 184 -8.66 -7.54 -8.98
C VAL A 184 -9.21 -8.94 -8.74
N ALA A 185 -9.99 -9.17 -7.68
CA ALA A 185 -10.59 -10.46 -7.38
C ALA A 185 -11.61 -10.88 -8.44
N LEU A 186 -12.45 -9.96 -8.94
CA LEU A 186 -13.43 -10.22 -9.99
C LEU A 186 -12.81 -10.47 -11.37
N ALA A 187 -11.58 -9.98 -11.60
CA ALA A 187 -10.86 -10.27 -12.84
C ALA A 187 -10.27 -11.69 -12.87
N LEU A 188 -10.03 -12.31 -11.70
CA LEU A 188 -9.37 -13.63 -11.62
C LEU A 188 -10.14 -14.76 -12.32
N PRO A 189 -11.48 -14.90 -12.19
CA PRO A 189 -12.22 -15.94 -12.89
C PRO A 189 -12.04 -15.90 -14.41
N HIS A 190 -12.08 -14.70 -15.03
CA HIS A 190 -11.81 -14.55 -16.45
C HIS A 190 -10.41 -15.08 -16.83
N GLN A 191 -9.39 -14.74 -16.04
CA GLN A 191 -8.02 -15.17 -16.29
C GLN A 191 -7.86 -16.68 -16.18
N LEU A 192 -8.61 -17.35 -15.28
CA LEU A 192 -8.54 -18.79 -15.07
C LEU A 192 -9.41 -19.59 -16.07
N TRP A 193 -10.49 -19.00 -16.58
CA TRP A 193 -11.45 -19.74 -17.43
C TRP A 193 -11.25 -19.47 -18.91
N THR A 194 -10.79 -18.28 -19.29
CA THR A 194 -10.60 -17.88 -20.69
C THR A 194 -9.17 -17.42 -20.99
N GLY A 195 -8.35 -17.17 -19.98
CA GLY A 195 -6.95 -16.76 -20.13
C GLY A 195 -6.04 -17.95 -20.42
N ALA A 196 -5.92 -18.36 -21.68
CA ALA A 196 -5.08 -19.50 -22.07
C ALA A 196 -3.65 -19.40 -21.53
N ASP A 197 -3.04 -18.22 -21.59
CA ASP A 197 -1.67 -17.99 -21.11
C ASP A 197 -1.46 -18.26 -19.61
N PHE A 198 -2.51 -18.19 -18.79
CA PHE A 198 -2.43 -18.50 -17.36
C PHE A 198 -2.30 -20.01 -17.09
N LEU A 199 -2.84 -20.82 -17.97
CA LEU A 199 -2.95 -22.27 -17.80
C LEU A 199 -2.20 -23.07 -18.87
N ALA A 200 -1.58 -22.42 -19.86
CA ALA A 200 -0.93 -23.02 -21.02
C ALA A 200 0.12 -24.07 -20.66
N SER A 201 0.84 -23.88 -19.58
CA SER A 201 1.89 -24.78 -19.13
C SER A 201 1.95 -24.91 -17.60
N PRO A 202 2.56 -25.97 -17.05
CA PRO A 202 2.80 -26.08 -15.61
C PRO A 202 3.60 -24.89 -15.06
N LEU A 203 4.54 -24.35 -15.84
CA LEU A 203 5.35 -23.20 -15.46
C LEU A 203 4.50 -21.91 -15.38
N ALA A 204 3.64 -21.67 -16.37
CA ALA A 204 2.73 -20.54 -16.35
C ALA A 204 1.79 -20.58 -15.13
N ARG A 205 1.19 -21.75 -14.87
CA ARG A 205 0.34 -21.96 -13.69
C ARG A 205 1.12 -21.70 -12.39
N ALA A 206 2.32 -22.27 -12.25
CA ALA A 206 3.14 -22.08 -11.05
C ALA A 206 3.49 -20.60 -10.85
N TYR A 207 3.88 -19.90 -11.92
CA TYR A 207 4.19 -18.47 -11.86
C TYR A 207 2.98 -17.64 -11.39
N TRP A 208 1.85 -17.74 -12.07
CA TRP A 208 0.68 -16.92 -11.77
C TRP A 208 0.11 -17.19 -10.38
N TRP A 209 -0.03 -18.47 -9.99
CA TRP A 209 -0.44 -18.80 -8.63
C TRP A 209 0.53 -18.27 -7.59
N THR A 210 1.84 -18.35 -7.85
CA THR A 210 2.84 -17.82 -6.92
C THR A 210 2.69 -16.30 -6.75
N VAL A 211 2.55 -15.54 -7.82
CA VAL A 211 2.44 -14.07 -7.74
C VAL A 211 1.13 -13.65 -7.06
N TYR A 212 0.00 -14.30 -7.38
CA TYR A 212 -1.28 -14.06 -6.71
C TYR A 212 -1.22 -14.39 -5.21
N LEU A 213 -0.67 -15.54 -4.85
CA LEU A 213 -0.54 -15.95 -3.45
C LEU A 213 0.43 -15.03 -2.68
N LEU A 214 1.53 -14.60 -3.28
CA LEU A 214 2.45 -13.64 -2.67
C LEU A 214 1.78 -12.28 -2.45
N ALA A 215 1.00 -11.78 -3.41
CA ALA A 215 0.25 -10.54 -3.27
C ALA A 215 -0.79 -10.65 -2.15
N LEU A 216 -1.58 -11.72 -2.13
CA LEU A 216 -2.57 -12.00 -1.08
C LEU A 216 -1.91 -12.15 0.28
N ALA A 217 -0.86 -12.97 0.39
CA ALA A 217 -0.12 -13.16 1.64
C ALA A 217 0.48 -11.85 2.15
N SER A 218 1.00 -11.00 1.24
CA SER A 218 1.51 -9.68 1.62
C SER A 218 0.45 -8.81 2.29
N VAL A 219 -0.77 -8.79 1.76
CA VAL A 219 -1.88 -8.05 2.36
C VAL A 219 -2.30 -8.69 3.69
N LEU A 220 -2.51 -10.00 3.72
CA LEU A 220 -2.97 -10.70 4.92
C LEU A 220 -1.97 -10.61 6.07
N ILE A 221 -0.69 -10.78 5.80
CA ILE A 221 0.36 -10.80 6.83
C ILE A 221 0.67 -9.37 7.30
N TRP A 222 1.02 -8.47 6.39
CA TRP A 222 1.59 -7.16 6.77
C TRP A 222 0.56 -6.05 6.89
N ARG A 223 -0.50 -6.09 6.08
CA ARG A 223 -1.54 -5.05 6.13
C ARG A 223 -2.60 -5.32 7.20
N LEU A 224 -2.91 -6.60 7.48
CA LEU A 224 -3.93 -7.01 8.44
C LEU A 224 -3.34 -7.71 9.66
N GLY A 225 -2.61 -8.79 9.46
CA GLY A 225 -2.12 -9.66 10.53
C GLY A 225 -1.15 -8.98 11.48
N LEU A 226 -0.14 -8.29 10.95
CA LEU A 226 0.88 -7.64 11.78
C LEU A 226 0.32 -6.51 12.67
N PRO A 227 -0.55 -5.59 12.18
CA PRO A 227 -1.21 -4.60 13.03
C PRO A 227 -2.13 -5.24 14.07
N ALA A 228 -2.91 -6.26 13.69
CA ALA A 228 -3.78 -6.98 14.61
C ALA A 228 -2.96 -7.67 15.71
N TRP A 229 -1.92 -8.42 15.34
CA TRP A 229 -1.02 -9.07 16.29
C TRP A 229 -0.35 -8.07 17.25
N ARG A 230 0.16 -6.93 16.75
CA ARG A 230 0.75 -5.88 17.60
C ARG A 230 -0.25 -5.30 18.56
N SER A 231 -1.46 -4.99 18.10
CA SER A 231 -2.53 -4.44 18.93
C SER A 231 -2.95 -5.41 20.03
N LEU A 232 -3.10 -6.70 19.71
CA LEU A 232 -3.44 -7.75 20.66
C LEU A 232 -2.32 -8.04 21.65
N ARG A 233 -1.06 -8.06 21.18
CA ARG A 233 0.11 -8.34 22.03
C ARG A 233 0.38 -7.20 23.01
N HIS A 234 0.43 -5.96 22.51
CA HIS A 234 0.84 -4.82 23.32
C HIS A 234 -0.31 -4.22 24.14
N ARG A 235 -1.57 -4.49 23.77
CA ARG A 235 -2.79 -4.03 24.49
C ARG A 235 -2.68 -2.58 24.95
N ILE A 236 -2.39 -1.69 24.02
CA ILE A 236 -2.18 -0.29 24.32
C ILE A 236 -3.49 0.36 24.76
N GLU A 237 -3.41 1.20 25.80
CA GLU A 237 -4.52 1.98 26.34
C GLU A 237 -4.05 3.41 26.67
N VAL A 238 -5.00 4.33 26.72
CA VAL A 238 -4.77 5.69 27.19
C VAL A 238 -4.49 5.65 28.69
N ALA A 239 -3.33 6.12 29.11
CA ALA A 239 -2.96 6.22 30.50
C ALA A 239 -3.34 7.59 31.11
N ALA A 240 -3.10 8.68 30.35
CA ALA A 240 -3.45 10.03 30.76
C ALA A 240 -3.61 10.94 29.53
N VAL A 241 -4.42 11.98 29.69
CA VAL A 241 -4.62 13.06 28.73
C VAL A 241 -4.28 14.35 29.42
N VAL A 242 -3.36 15.14 28.87
CA VAL A 242 -2.83 16.37 29.45
C VAL A 242 -2.98 17.51 28.46
N ALA A 243 -3.66 18.58 28.84
CA ALA A 243 -3.69 19.81 28.08
C ALA A 243 -2.36 20.54 28.26
N GLU A 244 -1.62 20.71 27.17
CA GLU A 244 -0.30 21.39 27.17
C GLU A 244 -0.45 22.91 26.91
N ALA A 245 -1.41 23.26 26.05
CA ALA A 245 -1.75 24.63 25.68
C ALA A 245 -3.14 24.67 25.05
N PRO A 246 -3.74 25.84 24.80
CA PRO A 246 -5.00 25.95 24.08
C PRO A 246 -4.96 25.18 22.75
N GLY A 247 -5.82 24.19 22.60
CA GLY A 247 -5.91 23.33 21.41
C GLY A 247 -4.71 22.38 21.22
N VAL A 248 -3.87 22.16 22.23
CA VAL A 248 -2.75 21.19 22.17
C VAL A 248 -2.85 20.21 23.34
N THR A 249 -2.96 18.94 23.02
CA THR A 249 -3.15 17.88 23.99
C THR A 249 -2.10 16.78 23.84
N SER A 250 -1.47 16.40 24.94
CA SER A 250 -0.60 15.22 25.04
C SER A 250 -1.39 14.03 25.56
N VAL A 251 -1.23 12.88 24.90
CA VAL A 251 -1.78 11.61 25.34
C VAL A 251 -0.64 10.67 25.70
N TRP A 252 -0.66 10.21 26.93
CA TRP A 252 0.21 9.16 27.40
C TRP A 252 -0.49 7.82 27.17
N LEU A 253 0.25 6.89 26.61
CA LEU A 253 -0.24 5.59 26.19
C LEU A 253 0.58 4.53 26.91
N ARG A 254 -0.09 3.62 27.60
CA ARG A 254 0.54 2.50 28.28
C ARG A 254 0.24 1.22 27.54
N GLY A 255 1.18 0.30 27.50
CA GLY A 255 0.97 -1.02 26.88
C GLY A 255 1.90 -2.06 27.47
N ARG A 256 1.66 -3.33 27.13
CA ARG A 256 2.50 -4.45 27.55
C ARG A 256 3.73 -4.58 26.64
N ASP A 257 4.90 -4.84 27.21
CA ASP A 257 6.12 -5.13 26.45
C ASP A 257 6.44 -4.09 25.35
N LEU A 258 6.15 -2.81 25.55
CA LEU A 258 6.38 -1.77 24.53
C LEU A 258 7.85 -1.64 24.12
N HIS A 259 8.77 -2.09 24.97
CA HIS A 259 10.19 -2.19 24.62
C HIS A 259 10.48 -3.15 23.44
N ARG A 260 9.54 -4.09 23.14
CA ARG A 260 9.60 -5.00 21.99
C ARG A 260 8.90 -4.44 20.75
N LEU A 261 8.11 -3.39 20.89
CA LEU A 261 7.56 -2.68 19.73
C LEU A 261 8.72 -1.93 19.04
N PRO A 262 9.01 -2.20 17.76
CA PRO A 262 10.19 -1.63 17.09
C PRO A 262 9.99 -0.17 16.69
N VAL A 263 9.41 0.64 17.58
CA VAL A 263 9.14 2.06 17.39
C VAL A 263 10.31 2.90 17.92
N ARG A 264 10.60 4.01 17.26
CA ARG A 264 11.71 4.93 17.57
C ARG A 264 11.23 6.36 17.61
N ALA A 265 12.00 7.18 18.30
CA ALA A 265 11.87 8.62 18.25
C ALA A 265 11.86 9.11 16.79
N GLY A 266 10.99 10.07 16.48
CA GLY A 266 10.81 10.65 15.16
C GLY A 266 9.87 9.84 14.22
N GLN A 267 9.50 8.62 14.58
CA GLN A 267 8.52 7.84 13.83
C GLN A 267 7.08 8.17 14.24
N PHE A 268 6.14 7.80 13.38
CA PHE A 268 4.71 7.89 13.64
C PHE A 268 4.05 6.51 13.55
N LEU A 269 2.89 6.40 14.18
CA LEU A 269 1.99 5.26 14.04
C LEU A 269 0.62 5.76 13.57
N LEU A 270 -0.17 4.86 13.02
CA LEU A 270 -1.59 5.09 12.78
C LEU A 270 -2.33 4.58 14.02
N TRP A 271 -3.04 5.50 14.65
CA TRP A 271 -3.74 5.25 15.91
C TRP A 271 -5.24 5.17 15.67
N ARG A 272 -5.89 4.20 16.28
CA ARG A 272 -7.35 4.09 16.33
C ARG A 272 -7.76 3.96 17.79
N PHE A 273 -8.46 4.97 18.29
CA PHE A 273 -8.97 5.00 19.65
C PHE A 273 -10.36 4.36 19.66
N LEU A 274 -10.56 3.34 20.52
CA LEU A 274 -11.83 2.63 20.62
C LEU A 274 -12.78 3.37 21.60
N ASP A 275 -13.08 4.61 21.30
CA ASP A 275 -13.82 5.57 22.13
C ASP A 275 -15.27 5.85 21.65
N GLY A 276 -15.79 5.01 20.75
CA GLY A 276 -17.15 5.14 20.21
C GLY A 276 -17.22 5.38 18.70
N PRO A 277 -18.27 6.01 18.14
CA PRO A 277 -18.44 6.18 16.71
C PRO A 277 -17.23 6.84 16.04
N GLY A 278 -16.79 6.30 14.91
CA GLY A 278 -15.61 6.78 14.20
C GLY A 278 -14.28 6.16 14.66
N TRP A 279 -14.28 5.17 15.56
CA TRP A 279 -13.11 4.44 16.04
C TRP A 279 -12.29 3.80 14.89
N SER A 280 -12.93 3.46 13.78
CA SER A 280 -12.26 2.84 12.62
C SER A 280 -11.32 3.80 11.88
N ARG A 281 -11.45 5.13 12.09
CA ARG A 281 -10.58 6.12 11.47
C ARG A 281 -9.20 6.06 12.11
N ALA A 282 -8.19 5.88 11.26
CA ALA A 282 -6.79 5.87 11.67
C ALA A 282 -6.21 7.29 11.57
N HIS A 283 -5.58 7.73 12.67
CA HIS A 283 -4.94 9.04 12.74
C HIS A 283 -3.43 8.89 12.78
N PRO A 284 -2.66 9.51 11.87
CA PRO A 284 -1.20 9.48 11.88
C PRO A 284 -0.67 10.49 12.91
N TYR A 285 -0.20 10.02 14.05
CA TYR A 285 0.48 10.87 15.03
C TYR A 285 1.89 10.37 15.30
N SER A 286 2.83 11.32 15.27
CA SER A 286 4.22 11.08 15.62
C SER A 286 4.40 10.99 17.14
N LEU A 287 5.37 10.20 17.58
CA LEU A 287 5.78 10.23 18.96
C LEU A 287 6.34 11.62 19.30
N SER A 288 5.92 12.16 20.43
CA SER A 288 6.41 13.45 20.98
C SER A 288 7.44 13.28 22.09
N ALA A 289 7.73 12.04 22.47
CA ALA A 289 8.81 11.66 23.36
C ALA A 289 9.42 10.32 22.91
N PRO A 290 10.67 10.02 23.24
CA PRO A 290 11.24 8.70 23.01
C PRO A 290 10.47 7.65 23.82
N PRO A 291 10.30 6.43 23.27
CA PRO A 291 9.70 5.33 24.02
C PRO A 291 10.45 5.06 25.33
N ARG A 292 9.73 4.98 26.45
CA ARG A 292 10.33 4.73 27.77
C ARG A 292 9.55 3.63 28.49
N GLY A 293 10.18 2.46 28.70
CA GLY A 293 9.53 1.34 29.36
C GLY A 293 8.26 0.93 28.62
N ASP A 294 7.13 0.98 29.33
CA ASP A 294 5.81 0.63 28.81
C ASP A 294 4.95 1.88 28.50
N LEU A 295 5.60 3.02 28.21
CA LEU A 295 4.95 4.29 27.90
C LEU A 295 5.38 4.85 26.55
N LEU A 296 4.38 5.35 25.82
CA LEU A 296 4.53 6.18 24.61
C LEU A 296 3.81 7.51 24.83
N ARG A 297 4.24 8.56 24.13
CA ARG A 297 3.56 9.86 24.16
C ARG A 297 3.36 10.38 22.74
N ILE A 298 2.16 10.86 22.48
CA ILE A 298 1.83 11.66 21.31
C ILE A 298 1.32 13.02 21.77
N THR A 299 1.56 14.07 20.99
CA THR A 299 1.02 15.41 21.23
C THR A 299 0.30 15.86 19.97
N VAL A 300 -0.95 16.22 20.12
CA VAL A 300 -1.88 16.49 19.02
C VAL A 300 -2.40 17.93 19.15
N LYS A 301 -2.32 18.68 18.05
CA LYS A 301 -2.97 20.00 17.93
C LYS A 301 -4.36 19.79 17.33
N ASP A 302 -5.32 20.46 17.88
CA ASP A 302 -6.67 20.50 17.31
C ASP A 302 -6.66 21.25 15.97
N LEU A 303 -7.02 20.52 14.92
CA LEU A 303 -7.11 20.99 13.53
C LEU A 303 -8.45 20.58 12.89
N GLY A 304 -9.41 20.11 13.68
CA GLY A 304 -10.73 19.66 13.24
C GLY A 304 -11.21 18.40 13.95
N ASP A 305 -12.36 17.90 13.55
CA ASP A 305 -13.16 16.88 14.26
C ASP A 305 -12.36 15.66 14.78
N GLY A 306 -11.44 15.14 13.97
CA GLY A 306 -10.66 13.96 14.33
C GLY A 306 -9.61 14.24 15.42
N SER A 307 -9.00 15.44 15.42
CA SER A 307 -8.00 15.86 16.40
C SER A 307 -8.62 16.43 17.67
N ALA A 308 -9.77 17.10 17.56
CA ALA A 308 -10.53 17.62 18.68
C ALA A 308 -10.96 16.52 19.66
N ARG A 309 -11.34 15.34 19.15
CA ARG A 309 -11.71 14.17 19.97
C ARG A 309 -10.59 13.69 20.89
N VAL A 310 -9.32 13.94 20.54
CA VAL A 310 -8.18 13.46 21.33
C VAL A 310 -8.18 14.07 22.75
N ALA A 311 -8.65 15.30 22.89
CA ALA A 311 -8.77 15.97 24.19
C ALA A 311 -9.86 15.36 25.08
N ALA A 312 -10.86 14.68 24.50
CA ALA A 312 -11.96 14.03 25.21
C ALA A 312 -11.71 12.55 25.54
N LEU A 313 -10.56 11.99 25.15
CA LEU A 313 -10.22 10.60 25.45
C LEU A 313 -10.16 10.35 26.96
N ARG A 314 -10.62 9.19 27.37
CA ARG A 314 -10.61 8.79 28.78
C ARG A 314 -9.49 7.79 29.07
N PRO A 315 -8.84 7.86 30.23
CA PRO A 315 -7.95 6.79 30.69
C PRO A 315 -8.64 5.42 30.61
N GLY A 316 -7.90 4.39 30.19
CA GLY A 316 -8.44 3.05 29.93
C GLY A 316 -8.99 2.85 28.51
N THR A 317 -9.14 3.90 27.69
CA THR A 317 -9.55 3.75 26.29
C THR A 317 -8.55 2.88 25.54
N ARG A 318 -9.00 1.77 24.96
CA ARG A 318 -8.16 0.85 24.16
C ARG A 318 -7.76 1.49 22.85
N VAL A 319 -6.55 1.17 22.40
CA VAL A 319 -5.96 1.76 21.21
C VAL A 319 -5.41 0.66 20.30
N LEU A 320 -5.84 0.66 19.03
CA LEU A 320 -5.24 -0.16 17.99
C LEU A 320 -4.15 0.62 17.28
N VAL A 321 -3.05 -0.07 16.94
CA VAL A 321 -1.89 0.57 16.31
C VAL A 321 -1.47 -0.15 15.04
N GLU A 322 -1.07 0.67 14.07
CA GLU A 322 -0.45 0.22 12.82
C GLU A 322 0.84 1.00 12.62
N GLY A 323 1.91 0.36 12.24
CA GLY A 323 3.24 0.95 12.14
C GLY A 323 4.24 0.22 13.04
N PRO A 324 5.41 0.78 13.34
CA PRO A 324 5.81 2.18 13.13
C PRO A 324 6.18 2.51 11.69
N TYR A 325 6.02 3.77 11.33
CA TYR A 325 6.30 4.33 10.01
C TYR A 325 7.21 5.56 10.12
N GLY A 326 7.77 5.96 8.99
CA GLY A 326 8.63 7.13 8.90
C GLY A 326 10.13 6.79 9.01
N ARG A 327 10.93 7.63 8.32
CA ARG A 327 12.38 7.49 8.25
C ARG A 327 13.15 8.53 9.07
N LEU A 328 12.44 9.48 9.66
CA LEU A 328 13.03 10.49 10.53
C LEU A 328 13.44 9.83 11.86
N THR A 329 14.64 9.27 11.89
CA THR A 329 15.19 8.58 13.07
C THR A 329 16.69 8.85 13.16
N GLY A 330 17.25 8.76 14.35
CA GLY A 330 18.70 8.90 14.57
C GLY A 330 19.57 7.90 13.77
N GLN A 331 18.98 6.83 13.20
CA GLN A 331 19.72 5.87 12.37
C GLN A 331 20.21 6.43 11.03
N HIS A 332 19.59 7.49 10.55
CA HIS A 332 19.96 8.13 9.29
C HIS A 332 20.99 9.27 9.51
N TRP A 333 21.33 9.55 10.75
CA TRP A 333 22.37 10.50 11.05
C TRP A 333 23.75 9.91 10.73
N ARG A 334 24.52 10.64 9.93
CA ARG A 334 25.84 10.22 9.44
C ARG A 334 27.01 10.92 10.17
N GLY A 335 26.73 11.61 11.28
CA GLY A 335 27.71 12.45 12.00
C GLY A 335 27.63 13.91 11.60
N GLY A 336 28.28 14.79 12.37
CA GLY A 336 28.23 16.25 12.20
C GLY A 336 27.13 16.94 12.99
N GLY A 337 26.96 18.23 12.77
CA GLY A 337 25.89 19.01 13.42
C GLY A 337 24.52 18.72 12.84
N ILE A 338 23.48 18.76 13.68
CA ILE A 338 22.08 18.66 13.25
C ILE A 338 21.41 19.99 13.52
N THR A 339 20.79 20.56 12.50
CA THR A 339 19.87 21.70 12.66
C THR A 339 18.45 21.18 12.50
N LEU A 340 17.61 21.36 13.51
CA LEU A 340 16.21 20.96 13.52
C LEU A 340 15.33 22.20 13.36
N LEU A 341 14.58 22.25 12.25
CA LEU A 341 13.62 23.31 11.97
C LEU A 341 12.19 22.74 12.09
N ALA A 342 11.38 23.36 12.92
CA ALA A 342 10.00 22.96 13.13
C ALA A 342 9.05 24.14 13.06
N CYS A 343 7.85 23.91 12.53
CA CYS A 343 6.74 24.85 12.57
C CYS A 343 5.51 24.14 13.15
N GLY A 344 4.89 24.75 14.16
CA GLY A 344 3.68 24.22 14.79
C GLY A 344 3.87 22.80 15.33
N VAL A 345 2.90 21.92 15.07
CA VAL A 345 2.90 20.52 15.52
C VAL A 345 4.02 19.67 14.91
N GLY A 346 4.69 20.14 13.84
CA GLY A 346 5.90 19.50 13.30
C GLY A 346 7.06 19.43 14.29
N LEU A 347 6.99 20.17 15.42
CA LEU A 347 7.92 20.07 16.53
C LEU A 347 7.90 18.69 17.23
N THR A 348 6.76 18.00 17.25
CA THR A 348 6.59 16.76 18.03
C THR A 348 7.60 15.65 17.71
N PRO A 349 7.83 15.25 16.45
CA PRO A 349 8.83 14.23 16.13
C PRO A 349 10.26 14.71 16.39
N LEU A 350 10.53 16.01 16.29
CA LEU A 350 11.86 16.58 16.54
C LEU A 350 12.18 16.61 18.05
N LEU A 351 11.20 16.92 18.89
CA LEU A 351 11.36 16.81 20.35
C LEU A 351 11.68 15.37 20.75
N ALA A 352 11.00 14.39 20.17
CA ALA A 352 11.27 12.99 20.44
C ALA A 352 12.70 12.57 20.06
N LEU A 353 13.33 13.23 19.09
CA LEU A 353 14.72 12.96 18.67
C LEU A 353 15.77 13.62 19.55
N LEU A 354 15.41 14.72 20.24
CA LEU A 354 16.33 15.47 21.11
C LEU A 354 16.55 14.81 22.48
N TRP A 355 15.60 13.97 22.92
CA TRP A 355 15.65 13.23 24.18
C TRP A 355 16.27 11.84 24.01
#